data_570a31e1641d7cf2d7949015aee4822e
#
_entry.id   570a31e1641d7cf2d7949015aee4822e
#
_cell.length_a   1.000
_cell.length_b   1.000
_cell.length_c   1.000
_cell.angle_alpha   90.00
_cell.angle_beta   90.00
_cell.angle_gamma   90.00
#
_symmetry.space_group_name_H-M   'P 1'
#
loop_
_entity.id
_entity.type
_entity.pdbx_description
1 polymer ?
#
loop_
_entity_poly.entity_id
_entity_poly.type
_entity_poly.pdbx_seq_one_letter_code
_entity_poly.pdbx_strand_id
1 'polypeptide(L)'
;MTQQAPEQPTQQTPPRRVDASMSLLNNLMAHPIDEGYAVAARTGSAGKQTRSRHRVMLVVAAAVLGFLLAVAAAQNYRSAPEAEKQRKELITRIDQADNRLTELRNNQSRLADEVRRLQASGLSNDSTGAALQQKLDDLELQTGAIAATGPGLKAVIDDAKDADAKEGRLLDVDLQQLVNGLWTSGAEAISVNGHRITSLTAIRGAGSAITVDYSSLTPPYTVLAIGDTATMPARFAQSSGGQWVQYLVSNFDVRMTITTEDSLLVPADATIALRYAKVRTR
;
A
#
# COMPACT_ATOMS: atom_id res chain seq x y z
N MET A 1 -73.36 -92.26 -22.32
CA MET A 1 -73.85 -90.98 -22.84
C MET A 1 -73.57 -89.94 -21.83
N THR A 2 -72.44 -89.21 -21.91
CA THR A 2 -71.98 -88.31 -20.93
C THR A 2 -71.74 -86.99 -21.60
N GLN A 3 -72.44 -85.94 -21.22
CA GLN A 3 -72.42 -84.62 -21.79
C GLN A 3 -71.48 -83.77 -21.01
N GLN A 4 -70.49 -83.28 -21.66
CA GLN A 4 -69.50 -82.31 -21.18
C GLN A 4 -70.08 -80.91 -21.21
N ALA A 5 -69.99 -80.17 -20.14
CA ALA A 5 -70.28 -78.74 -20.03
C ALA A 5 -69.00 -77.90 -20.28
N PRO A 6 -69.10 -76.74 -20.95
CA PRO A 6 -67.96 -75.97 -21.34
C PRO A 6 -67.43 -75.07 -20.17
N GLU A 7 -66.13 -75.02 -20.07
CA GLU A 7 -65.37 -74.08 -19.17
C GLU A 7 -65.46 -72.66 -19.66
N GLN A 8 -65.65 -71.73 -18.75
CA GLN A 8 -65.62 -70.30 -18.93
C GLN A 8 -64.14 -69.77 -18.80
N PRO A 9 -63.71 -68.81 -19.65
CA PRO A 9 -62.36 -68.26 -19.54
C PRO A 9 -62.24 -67.23 -18.37
N THR A 10 -61.29 -67.44 -17.53
CA THR A 10 -60.86 -66.54 -16.48
C THR A 10 -60.30 -65.22 -17.01
N GLN A 11 -60.92 -64.12 -16.68
CA GLN A 11 -60.43 -62.79 -17.01
C GLN A 11 -59.15 -62.50 -16.19
N GLN A 12 -58.02 -62.32 -16.89
CA GLN A 12 -56.75 -61.80 -16.29
C GLN A 12 -56.85 -60.30 -16.11
N THR A 13 -56.78 -59.84 -14.90
CA THR A 13 -56.66 -58.43 -14.53
C THR A 13 -55.27 -57.91 -14.94
N PRO A 14 -55.15 -56.74 -15.64
CA PRO A 14 -53.86 -56.23 -16.07
C PRO A 14 -53.04 -55.78 -14.85
N PRO A 15 -51.70 -55.96 -14.90
CA PRO A 15 -50.82 -55.53 -13.79
C PRO A 15 -50.82 -54.01 -13.63
N ARG A 16 -51.05 -53.57 -12.40
CA ARG A 16 -51.03 -52.18 -11.98
C ARG A 16 -49.64 -51.60 -12.27
N ARG A 17 -49.53 -50.58 -13.14
CA ARG A 17 -48.27 -49.88 -13.41
C ARG A 17 -47.80 -49.23 -12.08
N VAL A 18 -46.61 -49.65 -11.61
CA VAL A 18 -45.94 -49.05 -10.48
C VAL A 18 -45.49 -47.65 -10.91
N ASP A 19 -45.86 -46.64 -10.13
CA ASP A 19 -45.54 -45.25 -10.39
C ASP A 19 -44.00 -45.05 -10.42
N ALA A 20 -43.50 -44.36 -11.46
CA ALA A 20 -42.08 -44.21 -11.72
C ALA A 20 -41.32 -43.55 -10.53
N SER A 21 -42.03 -42.77 -9.69
CA SER A 21 -41.48 -42.15 -8.49
C SER A 21 -41.17 -43.13 -7.37
N MET A 22 -41.94 -44.22 -7.29
CA MET A 22 -41.76 -45.29 -6.30
C MET A 22 -40.73 -46.34 -6.72
N SER A 23 -40.42 -46.43 -8.02
CA SER A 23 -39.43 -47.40 -8.53
C SER A 23 -38.01 -47.07 -8.08
N LEU A 24 -37.67 -45.78 -8.00
CA LEU A 24 -36.36 -45.29 -7.51
C LEU A 24 -36.18 -45.62 -6.02
N LEU A 25 -37.22 -45.42 -5.21
CA LEU A 25 -37.21 -45.68 -3.76
C LEU A 25 -37.12 -47.18 -3.44
N ASN A 26 -37.89 -47.99 -4.20
CA ASN A 26 -37.82 -49.45 -4.09
C ASN A 26 -36.47 -50.01 -4.60
N ASN A 27 -35.86 -49.41 -5.60
CA ASN A 27 -34.54 -49.81 -6.11
C ASN A 27 -33.44 -49.44 -5.10
N LEU A 28 -33.55 -48.26 -4.42
CA LEU A 28 -32.63 -47.86 -3.36
C LEU A 28 -32.74 -48.75 -2.13
N MET A 29 -33.97 -49.19 -1.78
CA MET A 29 -34.20 -50.10 -0.63
C MET A 29 -33.80 -51.55 -0.95
N ALA A 30 -33.98 -52.01 -2.18
CA ALA A 30 -33.63 -53.34 -2.61
C ALA A 30 -32.14 -53.56 -2.87
N HIS A 31 -31.45 -52.47 -3.23
CA HIS A 31 -30.00 -52.46 -3.48
C HIS A 31 -29.36 -51.37 -2.62
N PRO A 32 -29.07 -51.63 -1.34
CA PRO A 32 -28.32 -50.71 -0.51
C PRO A 32 -26.97 -50.41 -1.18
N ILE A 33 -26.62 -49.12 -1.27
CA ILE A 33 -25.57 -48.48 -2.10
C ILE A 33 -24.17 -49.08 -1.85
N ASP A 34 -24.02 -50.03 -0.96
CA ASP A 34 -22.70 -50.57 -0.63
C ASP A 34 -22.67 -52.10 -0.54
N GLU A 35 -22.68 -52.75 -1.71
CA GLU A 35 -22.33 -54.21 -1.77
C GLU A 35 -20.90 -54.45 -1.28
N GLY A 36 -20.05 -53.45 -1.25
CA GLY A 36 -18.69 -53.54 -0.73
C GLY A 36 -18.66 -53.82 0.77
N TYR A 37 -19.63 -53.35 1.54
CA TYR A 37 -19.74 -53.68 2.98
C TYR A 37 -20.11 -55.10 3.25
N ALA A 38 -21.00 -55.70 2.44
CA ALA A 38 -21.39 -57.10 2.59
C ALA A 38 -20.25 -58.06 2.21
N VAL A 39 -19.43 -57.68 1.23
CA VAL A 39 -18.22 -58.42 0.84
C VAL A 39 -17.12 -58.27 1.89
N ALA A 40 -16.91 -57.06 2.40
CA ALA A 40 -15.94 -56.77 3.46
C ALA A 40 -16.29 -57.49 4.78
N ALA A 41 -17.58 -57.58 5.12
CA ALA A 41 -18.02 -58.33 6.32
C ALA A 41 -17.83 -59.84 6.21
N ARG A 42 -17.90 -60.41 4.99
CA ARG A 42 -17.67 -61.85 4.74
C ARG A 42 -16.18 -62.22 4.66
N THR A 43 -15.31 -61.28 4.29
CA THR A 43 -13.87 -61.49 4.23
C THR A 43 -13.13 -61.15 5.54
N GLY A 44 -13.86 -60.57 6.52
CA GLY A 44 -13.31 -60.15 7.82
C GLY A 44 -12.87 -61.23 8.82
N SER A 45 -12.85 -62.53 8.43
CA SER A 45 -12.54 -63.57 9.38
C SER A 45 -11.20 -64.31 9.15
N ALA A 46 -10.34 -63.83 8.23
CA ALA A 46 -9.07 -64.46 7.99
C ALA A 46 -7.91 -63.47 8.04
N GLY A 47 -7.47 -63.09 9.24
CA GLY A 47 -6.33 -62.19 9.30
C GLY A 47 -5.85 -61.74 10.66
N LYS A 48 -5.73 -62.66 11.62
CA LYS A 48 -5.01 -62.34 12.88
C LYS A 48 -3.53 -61.99 12.67
N GLN A 49 -2.98 -62.18 11.50
CA GLN A 49 -1.54 -62.02 11.24
C GLN A 49 -1.16 -60.68 10.56
N THR A 50 -2.13 -59.96 9.97
CA THR A 50 -1.90 -58.68 9.31
C THR A 50 -1.98 -57.46 10.25
N ARG A 51 -2.64 -57.56 11.40
CA ARG A 51 -2.77 -56.47 12.39
C ARG A 51 -1.44 -55.97 12.96
N SER A 52 -0.42 -56.83 13.05
CA SER A 52 0.90 -56.45 13.54
C SER A 52 1.68 -55.63 12.50
N ARG A 53 1.61 -56.01 11.20
CA ARG A 53 2.29 -55.26 10.12
C ARG A 53 1.68 -53.90 9.90
N HIS A 54 0.35 -53.71 9.96
CA HIS A 54 -0.30 -52.42 9.86
C HIS A 54 0.01 -51.49 11.03
N ARG A 55 0.13 -52.05 12.27
CA ARG A 55 0.55 -51.22 13.42
C ARG A 55 2.00 -50.76 13.29
N VAL A 56 2.90 -51.63 12.85
CA VAL A 56 4.29 -51.24 12.59
C VAL A 56 4.39 -50.21 11.48
N MET A 57 3.61 -50.35 10.40
CA MET A 57 3.57 -49.40 9.30
C MET A 57 3.02 -48.03 9.74
N LEU A 58 1.97 -47.97 10.60
CA LEU A 58 1.46 -46.78 11.19
C LEU A 58 2.46 -46.09 12.12
N VAL A 59 3.17 -46.85 12.93
CA VAL A 59 4.25 -46.33 13.81
C VAL A 59 5.39 -45.73 12.99
N VAL A 60 5.82 -46.41 11.92
CA VAL A 60 6.86 -45.90 11.02
C VAL A 60 6.38 -44.63 10.31
N ALA A 61 5.15 -44.60 9.79
CA ALA A 61 4.58 -43.43 9.17
C ALA A 61 4.47 -42.23 10.14
N ALA A 62 4.05 -42.50 11.38
CA ALA A 62 3.97 -41.46 12.43
C ALA A 62 5.41 -40.98 12.83
N ALA A 63 6.39 -41.87 12.89
CA ALA A 63 7.78 -41.51 13.18
C ALA A 63 8.37 -40.63 12.05
N VAL A 64 8.13 -40.99 10.78
CA VAL A 64 8.56 -40.18 9.63
C VAL A 64 7.89 -38.81 9.61
N LEU A 65 6.58 -38.75 9.88
CA LEU A 65 5.85 -37.50 9.97
C LEU A 65 6.35 -36.63 11.13
N GLY A 66 6.59 -37.24 12.31
CA GLY A 66 7.16 -36.57 13.47
C GLY A 66 8.58 -36.03 13.20
N PHE A 67 9.40 -36.80 12.49
CA PHE A 67 10.73 -36.38 12.07
C PHE A 67 10.68 -35.19 11.07
N LEU A 68 9.77 -35.24 10.08
CA LEU A 68 9.60 -34.14 9.13
C LEU A 68 9.12 -32.86 9.84
N LEU A 69 8.20 -32.99 10.78
CA LEU A 69 7.74 -31.84 11.59
C LEU A 69 8.87 -31.29 12.47
N ALA A 70 9.68 -32.16 13.08
CA ALA A 70 10.84 -31.73 13.88
C ALA A 70 11.90 -31.01 13.02
N VAL A 71 12.17 -31.51 11.81
CA VAL A 71 13.09 -30.85 10.86
C VAL A 71 12.51 -29.49 10.40
N ALA A 72 11.21 -29.42 10.07
CA ALA A 72 10.56 -28.18 9.68
C ALA A 72 10.57 -27.14 10.83
N ALA A 73 10.30 -27.58 12.06
CA ALA A 73 10.41 -26.73 13.23
C ALA A 73 11.85 -26.24 13.47
N ALA A 74 12.84 -27.14 13.38
CA ALA A 74 14.24 -26.78 13.53
C ALA A 74 14.74 -25.81 12.45
N GLN A 75 14.30 -25.97 11.20
CA GLN A 75 14.59 -25.02 10.12
C GLN A 75 13.95 -23.64 10.38
N ASN A 76 12.70 -23.63 10.82
CA ASN A 76 12.00 -22.36 11.14
C ASN A 76 12.67 -21.61 12.31
N TYR A 77 13.13 -22.35 13.35
CA TYR A 77 13.88 -21.76 14.46
C TYR A 77 15.27 -21.25 14.06
N ARG A 78 15.92 -21.84 13.05
CA ARG A 78 17.24 -21.40 12.57
C ARG A 78 17.17 -20.24 11.59
N SER A 79 16.12 -20.14 10.77
CA SER A 79 15.98 -19.08 9.76
C SER A 79 15.39 -17.77 10.35
N ALA A 80 14.61 -17.82 11.43
CA ALA A 80 14.05 -16.64 12.06
C ALA A 80 15.11 -15.60 12.52
N PRO A 81 16.20 -15.97 13.22
CA PRO A 81 17.21 -15.01 13.64
C PRO A 81 18.05 -14.44 12.48
N GLU A 82 18.20 -15.18 11.38
CA GLU A 82 18.90 -14.67 10.20
C GLU A 82 18.07 -13.65 9.43
N ALA A 83 16.77 -13.87 9.27
CA ALA A 83 15.85 -12.91 8.67
C ALA A 83 15.78 -11.60 9.48
N GLU A 84 15.78 -11.68 10.82
CA GLU A 84 15.85 -10.50 11.67
C GLU A 84 17.19 -9.75 11.53
N LYS A 85 18.31 -10.46 11.46
CA LYS A 85 19.63 -9.84 11.22
C LYS A 85 19.68 -9.13 9.88
N GLN A 86 19.21 -9.78 8.81
CA GLN A 86 19.15 -9.18 7.48
C GLN A 86 18.23 -7.94 7.46
N ARG A 87 17.08 -8.01 8.13
CA ARG A 87 16.19 -6.86 8.27
C ARG A 87 16.84 -5.70 9.01
N LYS A 88 17.52 -5.96 10.14
CA LYS A 88 18.25 -4.93 10.89
C LYS A 88 19.40 -4.34 10.07
N GLU A 89 20.13 -5.18 9.34
CA GLU A 89 21.20 -4.71 8.45
C GLU A 89 20.65 -3.83 7.32
N LEU A 90 19.51 -4.22 6.70
CA LEU A 90 18.85 -3.40 5.70
C LEU A 90 18.40 -2.04 6.27
N ILE A 91 17.76 -2.03 7.44
CA ILE A 91 17.36 -0.79 8.12
C ILE A 91 18.58 0.09 8.35
N THR A 92 19.66 -0.46 8.90
CA THR A 92 20.90 0.31 9.14
C THR A 92 21.49 0.88 7.85
N ARG A 93 21.45 0.12 6.74
CA ARG A 93 21.92 0.61 5.43
C ARG A 93 21.02 1.72 4.86
N ILE A 94 19.70 1.61 5.06
CA ILE A 94 18.73 2.65 4.68
C ILE A 94 19.02 3.92 5.49
N ASP A 95 19.12 3.82 6.81
CA ASP A 95 19.40 4.96 7.69
C ASP A 95 20.75 5.64 7.34
N GLN A 96 21.77 4.85 7.02
CA GLN A 96 23.07 5.37 6.58
C GLN A 96 22.95 6.10 5.22
N ALA A 97 22.17 5.55 4.28
CA ALA A 97 21.94 6.17 2.99
C ALA A 97 21.16 7.49 3.11
N ASP A 98 20.12 7.52 3.96
CA ASP A 98 19.32 8.71 4.23
C ASP A 98 20.13 9.80 4.93
N ASN A 99 20.95 9.43 5.92
CA ASN A 99 21.87 10.38 6.56
C ASN A 99 22.86 10.95 5.55
N ARG A 100 23.41 10.14 4.65
CA ARG A 100 24.33 10.60 3.61
C ARG A 100 23.65 11.49 2.59
N LEU A 101 22.42 11.19 2.19
CA LEU A 101 21.61 12.05 1.33
C LEU A 101 21.35 13.40 1.99
N THR A 102 21.00 13.42 3.26
CA THR A 102 20.79 14.65 4.04
C THR A 102 22.07 15.48 4.12
N GLU A 103 23.20 14.84 4.38
CA GLU A 103 24.51 15.53 4.41
C GLU A 103 24.86 16.12 3.03
N LEU A 104 24.68 15.37 1.95
CA LEU A 104 24.93 15.84 0.58
C LEU A 104 24.03 17.03 0.22
N ARG A 105 22.73 16.98 0.60
CA ARG A 105 21.80 18.09 0.38
C ARG A 105 22.20 19.34 1.16
N ASN A 106 22.59 19.18 2.43
CA ASN A 106 23.08 20.29 3.25
C ASN A 106 24.36 20.92 2.64
N ASN A 107 25.29 20.09 2.16
CA ASN A 107 26.49 20.55 1.49
C ASN A 107 26.18 21.29 0.17
N GLN A 108 25.24 20.76 -0.61
CA GLN A 108 24.78 21.39 -1.86
C GLN A 108 24.10 22.73 -1.58
N SER A 109 23.23 22.83 -0.58
CA SER A 109 22.61 24.09 -0.16
C SER A 109 23.67 25.11 0.28
N ARG A 110 24.63 24.72 1.11
CA ARG A 110 25.71 25.58 1.55
C ARG A 110 26.56 26.09 0.39
N LEU A 111 26.90 25.23 -0.56
CA LEU A 111 27.68 25.65 -1.76
C LEU A 111 26.86 26.58 -2.67
N ALA A 112 25.55 26.32 -2.82
CA ALA A 112 24.65 27.22 -3.55
C ALA A 112 24.59 28.61 -2.90
N ASP A 113 24.52 28.68 -1.56
CA ASP A 113 24.54 29.93 -0.80
C ASP A 113 25.88 30.66 -0.96
N GLU A 114 27.00 29.95 -1.00
CA GLU A 114 28.32 30.52 -1.21
C GLU A 114 28.47 31.10 -2.63
N VAL A 115 28.02 30.36 -3.66
CA VAL A 115 27.99 30.85 -5.05
C VAL A 115 27.16 32.12 -5.15
N ARG A 116 25.95 32.15 -4.57
CA ARG A 116 25.10 33.35 -4.54
C ARG A 116 25.79 34.54 -3.88
N ARG A 117 26.42 34.32 -2.73
CA ARG A 117 27.18 35.39 -2.05
C ARG A 117 28.31 35.95 -2.93
N LEU A 118 29.06 35.09 -3.61
CA LEU A 118 30.12 35.50 -4.51
C LEU A 118 29.57 36.25 -5.73
N GLN A 119 28.46 35.81 -6.31
CA GLN A 119 27.75 36.48 -7.38
C GLN A 119 27.25 37.86 -6.96
N ALA A 120 26.58 37.96 -5.80
CA ALA A 120 26.09 39.23 -5.25
C ALA A 120 27.24 40.20 -4.99
N SER A 121 28.37 39.73 -4.45
CA SER A 121 29.57 40.57 -4.22
C SER A 121 30.21 41.07 -5.55
N GLY A 122 30.14 40.24 -6.60
CA GLY A 122 30.62 40.63 -7.94
C GLY A 122 29.73 41.65 -8.67
N LEU A 123 28.40 41.60 -8.36
CA LEU A 123 27.41 42.48 -9.00
C LEU A 123 27.12 43.76 -8.20
N SER A 124 27.58 43.87 -6.96
CA SER A 124 27.25 44.99 -6.05
C SER A 124 27.92 46.33 -6.42
N ASN A 125 28.82 46.36 -7.37
CA ASN A 125 29.61 47.56 -7.69
C ASN A 125 28.95 48.54 -8.69
N ASP A 126 27.76 48.19 -9.23
CA ASP A 126 27.03 49.03 -10.18
C ASP A 126 25.50 48.89 -9.96
N SER A 127 24.75 49.95 -10.21
CA SER A 127 23.31 50.00 -10.13
C SER A 127 22.62 48.96 -11.05
N THR A 128 23.23 48.70 -12.22
CA THR A 128 22.77 47.66 -13.15
C THR A 128 22.93 46.25 -12.57
N GLY A 129 24.03 46.02 -11.86
CA GLY A 129 24.30 44.77 -11.16
C GLY A 129 23.30 44.49 -10.04
N ALA A 130 22.97 45.51 -9.25
CA ALA A 130 21.96 45.40 -8.20
C ALA A 130 20.56 45.06 -8.75
N ALA A 131 20.14 45.70 -9.84
CA ALA A 131 18.84 45.39 -10.49
C ALA A 131 18.82 43.97 -11.11
N LEU A 132 19.96 43.48 -11.63
CA LEU A 132 20.08 42.13 -12.13
C LEU A 132 20.02 41.12 -11.00
N GLN A 133 20.69 41.37 -9.87
CA GLN A 133 20.65 40.52 -8.70
C GLN A 133 19.20 40.36 -8.17
N GLN A 134 18.45 41.47 -8.07
CA GLN A 134 17.05 41.41 -7.63
C GLN A 134 16.19 40.56 -8.57
N LYS A 135 16.40 40.68 -9.89
CA LYS A 135 15.69 39.79 -10.85
C LYS A 135 16.09 38.34 -10.73
N LEU A 136 17.34 38.03 -10.42
CA LEU A 136 17.78 36.67 -10.15
C LEU A 136 17.13 36.11 -8.91
N ASP A 137 17.11 36.85 -7.80
CA ASP A 137 16.49 36.44 -6.54
C ASP A 137 14.98 36.16 -6.74
N ASP A 138 14.26 37.01 -7.49
CA ASP A 138 12.86 36.80 -7.82
C ASP A 138 12.65 35.54 -8.65
N LEU A 139 13.49 35.28 -9.64
CA LEU A 139 13.39 34.05 -10.46
C LEU A 139 13.78 32.79 -9.67
N GLU A 140 14.78 32.86 -8.82
CA GLU A 140 15.21 31.77 -7.96
C GLU A 140 14.11 31.43 -6.92
N LEU A 141 13.42 32.44 -6.39
CA LEU A 141 12.29 32.24 -5.51
C LEU A 141 11.13 31.53 -6.23
N GLN A 142 10.76 31.98 -7.43
CA GLN A 142 9.70 31.39 -8.25
C GLN A 142 10.00 29.95 -8.66
N THR A 143 11.25 29.65 -8.99
CA THR A 143 11.68 28.29 -9.35
C THR A 143 11.85 27.37 -8.13
N GLY A 144 11.95 27.93 -6.93
CA GLY A 144 12.23 27.19 -5.71
C GLY A 144 13.72 26.93 -5.47
N ALA A 145 14.61 27.57 -6.23
CA ALA A 145 16.06 27.42 -6.08
C ALA A 145 16.58 28.03 -4.76
N ILE A 146 15.84 28.95 -4.16
CA ILE A 146 16.12 29.52 -2.84
C ILE A 146 14.99 29.23 -1.85
N ALA A 147 15.35 29.26 -0.55
CA ALA A 147 14.37 29.14 0.52
C ALA A 147 13.41 30.34 0.53
N ALA A 148 12.16 30.07 0.83
CA ALA A 148 11.12 31.09 0.99
C ALA A 148 10.72 31.21 2.45
N THR A 149 10.50 32.44 2.93
CA THR A 149 9.97 32.70 4.27
C THR A 149 8.76 33.61 4.18
N GLY A 150 7.72 33.31 4.90
CA GLY A 150 6.50 34.13 4.91
C GLY A 150 5.39 33.53 5.79
N PRO A 151 4.27 34.24 5.93
CA PRO A 151 3.09 33.71 6.58
C PRO A 151 2.47 32.59 5.74
N GLY A 152 1.71 31.70 6.39
CA GLY A 152 1.09 30.62 5.63
C GLY A 152 0.34 29.59 6.47
N LEU A 153 0.09 28.46 5.88
CA LEU A 153 -0.58 27.32 6.47
C LEU A 153 0.40 26.18 6.74
N LYS A 154 0.28 25.63 7.93
CA LYS A 154 0.90 24.35 8.29
C LYS A 154 -0.21 23.31 8.38
N ALA A 155 -0.21 22.35 7.49
CA ALA A 155 -1.11 21.21 7.49
C ALA A 155 -0.32 19.95 7.93
N VAL A 156 -0.84 19.27 8.95
CA VAL A 156 -0.31 17.97 9.37
C VAL A 156 -1.38 16.94 9.07
N ILE A 157 -1.06 15.99 8.22
CA ILE A 157 -1.97 14.90 7.84
C ILE A 157 -1.34 13.55 8.19
N ASP A 158 -2.13 12.67 8.77
CA ASP A 158 -1.69 11.38 9.30
C ASP A 158 -2.72 10.29 9.00
N ASP A 159 -2.27 9.05 8.92
CA ASP A 159 -3.11 7.89 8.77
C ASP A 159 -4.16 7.79 9.90
N ALA A 160 -5.23 7.06 9.68
CA ALA A 160 -6.18 6.70 10.74
C ALA A 160 -5.46 5.93 11.86
N LYS A 161 -6.00 5.97 13.09
CA LYS A 161 -5.37 5.27 14.23
C LYS A 161 -5.30 3.76 14.02
N ASP A 162 -6.35 3.20 13.41
CA ASP A 162 -6.50 1.77 13.16
C ASP A 162 -6.30 1.45 11.67
N ALA A 163 -5.46 2.25 10.98
CA ALA A 163 -5.17 2.06 9.57
C ALA A 163 -4.58 0.68 9.30
N ASP A 164 -5.22 -0.08 8.43
CA ASP A 164 -4.69 -1.33 7.92
C ASP A 164 -4.09 -1.16 6.51
N ALA A 165 -3.68 -2.27 5.89
CA ALA A 165 -3.08 -2.22 4.55
C ALA A 165 -4.06 -1.77 3.44
N LYS A 166 -5.37 -1.65 3.71
CA LYS A 166 -6.42 -1.39 2.73
C LYS A 166 -7.17 -0.09 2.98
N GLU A 167 -7.39 0.27 4.25
CA GLU A 167 -8.26 1.39 4.62
C GLU A 167 -7.58 2.29 5.66
N GLY A 168 -7.88 3.59 5.59
CA GLY A 168 -7.39 4.59 6.53
C GLY A 168 -5.92 5.01 6.36
N ARG A 169 -5.21 4.50 5.34
CA ARG A 169 -3.86 4.94 4.99
C ARG A 169 -3.90 5.99 3.89
N LEU A 170 -3.05 6.97 4.05
CA LEU A 170 -2.84 7.98 3.01
C LEU A 170 -2.07 7.39 1.84
N LEU A 171 -2.54 7.71 0.65
CA LEU A 171 -1.91 7.37 -0.61
C LEU A 171 -1.17 8.59 -1.19
N ASP A 172 -0.29 8.35 -2.14
CA ASP A 172 0.41 9.41 -2.87
C ASP A 172 -0.54 10.36 -3.59
N VAL A 173 -1.65 9.83 -4.13
CA VAL A 173 -2.70 10.65 -4.77
C VAL A 173 -3.38 11.59 -3.77
N ASP A 174 -3.54 11.21 -2.52
CA ASP A 174 -4.16 12.03 -1.49
C ASP A 174 -3.26 13.23 -1.15
N LEU A 175 -1.95 12.96 -1.00
CA LEU A 175 -0.96 14.01 -0.78
C LEU A 175 -0.83 14.92 -2.00
N GLN A 176 -0.92 14.39 -3.23
CA GLN A 176 -0.97 15.19 -4.46
C GLN A 176 -2.21 16.10 -4.48
N GLN A 177 -3.39 15.59 -4.10
CA GLN A 177 -4.62 16.39 -4.04
C GLN A 177 -4.51 17.51 -3.00
N LEU A 178 -3.95 17.22 -1.83
CA LEU A 178 -3.70 18.23 -0.79
C LEU A 178 -2.78 19.34 -1.32
N VAL A 179 -1.64 18.98 -1.90
CA VAL A 179 -0.66 19.95 -2.46
C VAL A 179 -1.26 20.76 -3.59
N ASN A 180 -1.97 20.12 -4.53
CA ASN A 180 -2.64 20.82 -5.63
C ASN A 180 -3.76 21.76 -5.12
N GLY A 181 -4.48 21.34 -4.09
CA GLY A 181 -5.46 22.17 -3.41
C GLY A 181 -4.85 23.45 -2.80
N LEU A 182 -3.67 23.34 -2.18
CA LEU A 182 -2.92 24.48 -1.64
C LEU A 182 -2.42 25.42 -2.76
N TRP A 183 -1.88 24.89 -3.86
CA TRP A 183 -1.47 25.68 -5.02
C TRP A 183 -2.65 26.48 -5.61
N THR A 184 -3.79 25.84 -5.81
CA THR A 184 -4.99 26.49 -6.35
C THR A 184 -5.59 27.51 -5.38
N SER A 185 -5.26 27.41 -4.10
CA SER A 185 -5.71 28.34 -3.05
C SER A 185 -4.84 29.58 -2.92
N GLY A 186 -3.74 29.64 -3.70
CA GLY A 186 -2.85 30.80 -3.74
C GLY A 186 -1.58 30.62 -2.93
N ALA A 187 -1.15 29.39 -2.69
CA ALA A 187 0.18 29.14 -2.12
C ALA A 187 1.28 29.60 -3.10
N GLU A 188 2.31 30.23 -2.59
CA GLU A 188 3.48 30.73 -3.35
C GLU A 188 4.69 29.78 -3.23
N ALA A 189 4.77 29.05 -2.11
CA ALA A 189 5.79 28.04 -1.89
C ALA A 189 5.24 26.92 -0.99
N ILE A 190 5.52 25.67 -1.35
CA ILE A 190 5.07 24.49 -0.58
C ILE A 190 6.26 23.58 -0.30
N SER A 191 6.28 22.96 0.88
CA SER A 191 7.14 21.82 1.19
C SER A 191 6.37 20.71 1.91
N VAL A 192 6.83 19.48 1.74
CA VAL A 192 6.32 18.29 2.44
C VAL A 192 7.47 17.66 3.18
N ASN A 193 7.38 17.57 4.51
CA ASN A 193 8.44 17.05 5.39
C ASN A 193 9.83 17.63 5.05
N GLY A 194 9.89 18.95 4.76
CA GLY A 194 11.14 19.63 4.41
C GLY A 194 11.59 19.48 2.96
N HIS A 195 10.83 18.79 2.10
CA HIS A 195 11.12 18.72 0.66
C HIS A 195 10.32 19.80 -0.08
N ARG A 196 11.02 20.72 -0.77
CA ARG A 196 10.38 21.74 -1.59
C ARG A 196 9.58 21.12 -2.72
N ILE A 197 8.36 21.58 -2.89
CA ILE A 197 7.53 21.18 -4.04
C ILE A 197 7.68 22.20 -5.15
N THR A 198 8.15 21.73 -6.28
CA THR A 198 8.30 22.49 -7.53
C THR A 198 7.57 21.77 -8.65
N SER A 199 7.59 22.34 -9.87
CA SER A 199 7.06 21.67 -11.06
C SER A 199 7.79 20.37 -11.43
N LEU A 200 8.99 20.14 -10.89
CA LEU A 200 9.80 18.95 -11.14
C LEU A 200 9.71 17.91 -10.02
N THR A 201 9.15 18.28 -8.87
CA THR A 201 9.05 17.39 -7.70
C THR A 201 7.99 16.32 -7.94
N ALA A 202 8.38 15.05 -7.88
CA ALA A 202 7.45 13.93 -8.01
C ALA A 202 6.98 13.46 -6.63
N ILE A 203 5.66 13.31 -6.46
CA ILE A 203 5.03 12.63 -5.34
C ILE A 203 4.54 11.28 -5.84
N ARG A 204 5.02 10.16 -5.29
CA ARG A 204 4.72 8.80 -5.78
C ARG A 204 4.62 7.79 -4.65
N GLY A 205 3.81 6.76 -4.85
CA GLY A 205 3.77 5.59 -3.98
C GLY A 205 4.97 4.68 -4.21
N ALA A 206 5.56 4.19 -3.14
CA ALA A 206 6.62 3.19 -3.14
C ALA A 206 6.31 2.10 -2.11
N GLY A 207 5.57 1.08 -2.53
CA GLY A 207 5.04 0.08 -1.60
C GLY A 207 4.05 0.69 -0.62
N SER A 208 4.39 0.66 0.67
CA SER A 208 3.58 1.27 1.73
C SER A 208 4.00 2.69 2.11
N ALA A 209 5.03 3.24 1.48
CA ALA A 209 5.53 4.59 1.74
C ALA A 209 5.18 5.54 0.60
N ILE A 210 5.08 6.82 0.90
CA ILE A 210 5.00 7.89 -0.10
C ILE A 210 6.39 8.46 -0.29
N THR A 211 6.83 8.61 -1.53
CA THR A 211 8.10 9.26 -1.86
C THR A 211 7.85 10.65 -2.41
N VAL A 212 8.61 11.62 -1.91
CA VAL A 212 8.65 12.98 -2.43
C VAL A 212 10.10 13.27 -2.83
N ASP A 213 10.32 13.62 -4.07
CA ASP A 213 11.66 13.84 -4.63
C ASP A 213 12.61 12.67 -4.30
N TYR A 214 12.17 11.45 -4.58
CA TYR A 214 12.89 10.18 -4.31
C TYR A 214 13.21 9.91 -2.83
N SER A 215 12.77 10.76 -1.89
CA SER A 215 12.89 10.52 -0.45
C SER A 215 11.64 9.83 0.06
N SER A 216 11.83 8.72 0.74
CA SER A 216 10.73 7.97 1.36
C SER A 216 10.26 8.67 2.63
N LEU A 217 8.99 9.02 2.67
CA LEU A 217 8.38 9.69 3.82
C LEU A 217 7.44 8.74 4.54
N THR A 218 7.35 8.92 5.84
CA THR A 218 6.40 8.21 6.71
C THR A 218 5.43 9.20 7.36
N PRO A 219 4.19 8.81 7.63
CA PRO A 219 3.26 9.65 8.36
C PRO A 219 3.79 9.95 9.80
N PRO A 220 3.44 11.09 10.39
CA PRO A 220 2.59 12.14 9.82
C PRO A 220 3.32 12.99 8.77
N TYR A 221 2.58 13.43 7.73
CA TYR A 221 3.11 14.31 6.71
C TYR A 221 2.84 15.75 7.10
N THR A 222 3.91 16.54 7.23
CA THR A 222 3.84 17.99 7.51
C THR A 222 3.97 18.75 6.20
N VAL A 223 2.92 19.43 5.80
CA VAL A 223 2.88 20.28 4.61
C VAL A 223 2.89 21.74 5.04
N LEU A 224 3.89 22.48 4.61
CA LEU A 224 3.99 23.93 4.82
C LEU A 224 3.67 24.62 3.50
N ALA A 225 2.79 25.62 3.54
CA ALA A 225 2.38 26.40 2.38
C ALA A 225 2.41 27.88 2.72
N ILE A 226 3.35 28.63 2.14
CA ILE A 226 3.46 30.08 2.26
C ILE A 226 2.39 30.73 1.37
N GLY A 227 1.66 31.73 1.89
CA GLY A 227 0.65 32.47 1.17
C GLY A 227 -0.19 33.32 2.10
N ASP A 228 -1.20 33.98 1.56
CA ASP A 228 -2.08 34.87 2.31
C ASP A 228 -2.93 34.12 3.34
N THR A 229 -2.60 34.26 4.61
CA THR A 229 -3.29 33.59 5.73
C THR A 229 -4.74 34.07 5.93
N ALA A 230 -5.11 35.22 5.37
CA ALA A 230 -6.50 35.74 5.48
C ALA A 230 -7.46 35.03 4.51
N THR A 231 -6.98 34.66 3.33
CA THR A 231 -7.85 34.11 2.26
C THR A 231 -7.59 32.65 1.93
N MET A 232 -6.34 32.18 2.06
CA MET A 232 -5.92 30.83 1.68
C MET A 232 -6.67 29.70 2.43
N PRO A 233 -6.96 29.78 3.75
CA PRO A 233 -7.72 28.73 4.44
C PRO A 233 -9.12 28.53 3.85
N ALA A 234 -9.84 29.63 3.57
CA ALA A 234 -11.18 29.56 3.00
C ALA A 234 -11.17 29.04 1.55
N ARG A 235 -10.18 29.48 0.74
CA ARG A 235 -9.99 28.99 -0.63
C ARG A 235 -9.63 27.51 -0.64
N PHE A 236 -8.77 27.07 0.27
CA PHE A 236 -8.41 25.66 0.39
C PHE A 236 -9.62 24.80 0.73
N ALA A 237 -10.41 25.18 1.73
CA ALA A 237 -11.61 24.44 2.08
C ALA A 237 -12.61 24.31 0.91
N GLN A 238 -12.65 25.29 -0.01
CA GLN A 238 -13.50 25.27 -1.20
C GLN A 238 -12.85 24.58 -2.41
N SER A 239 -11.55 24.34 -2.39
CA SER A 239 -10.83 23.67 -3.47
C SER A 239 -11.16 22.19 -3.55
N SER A 240 -10.94 21.57 -4.72
CA SER A 240 -11.09 20.13 -4.90
C SER A 240 -10.21 19.34 -3.93
N GLY A 241 -8.98 19.82 -3.68
CA GLY A 241 -8.05 19.19 -2.74
C GLY A 241 -8.56 19.26 -1.29
N GLY A 242 -9.08 20.41 -0.87
CA GLY A 242 -9.67 20.58 0.48
C GLY A 242 -10.90 19.70 0.69
N GLN A 243 -11.80 19.64 -0.30
CA GLN A 243 -12.97 18.76 -0.27
C GLN A 243 -12.58 17.28 -0.24
N TRP A 244 -11.55 16.89 -1.01
CA TRP A 244 -11.01 15.53 -1.00
C TRP A 244 -10.47 15.14 0.37
N VAL A 245 -9.66 16.00 0.98
CA VAL A 245 -9.13 15.75 2.32
C VAL A 245 -10.25 15.67 3.36
N GLN A 246 -11.26 16.55 3.27
CA GLN A 246 -12.44 16.47 4.15
C GLN A 246 -13.21 15.16 3.98
N TYR A 247 -13.30 14.65 2.76
CA TYR A 247 -13.86 13.33 2.47
C TYR A 247 -13.05 12.20 3.14
N LEU A 248 -11.73 12.25 3.08
CA LEU A 248 -10.86 11.27 3.75
C LEU A 248 -11.03 11.30 5.27
N VAL A 249 -11.07 12.50 5.86
CA VAL A 249 -11.29 12.67 7.31
C VAL A 249 -12.66 12.12 7.74
N SER A 250 -13.71 12.36 6.93
CA SER A 250 -15.08 11.98 7.30
C SER A 250 -15.40 10.50 7.06
N ASN A 251 -14.72 9.83 6.13
CA ASN A 251 -15.08 8.46 5.72
C ASN A 251 -14.01 7.41 6.05
N PHE A 252 -12.75 7.83 6.27
CA PHE A 252 -11.63 6.93 6.50
C PHE A 252 -10.86 7.22 7.80
N ASP A 253 -11.39 8.12 8.65
CA ASP A 253 -10.79 8.52 9.93
C ASP A 253 -9.34 9.03 9.82
N VAL A 254 -8.96 9.54 8.63
CA VAL A 254 -7.68 10.22 8.40
C VAL A 254 -7.62 11.44 9.30
N ARG A 255 -6.50 11.65 9.96
CA ARG A 255 -6.32 12.76 10.90
C ARG A 255 -5.68 13.93 10.19
N MET A 256 -6.30 15.09 10.25
CA MET A 256 -5.75 16.32 9.70
C MET A 256 -5.88 17.48 10.67
N THR A 257 -4.83 18.29 10.77
CA THR A 257 -4.80 19.55 11.50
C THR A 257 -4.23 20.63 10.60
N ILE A 258 -4.90 21.77 10.51
CA ILE A 258 -4.41 22.93 9.78
C ILE A 258 -4.27 24.08 10.78
N THR A 259 -3.11 24.74 10.80
CA THR A 259 -2.83 25.94 11.57
C THR A 259 -2.31 27.04 10.66
N THR A 260 -2.63 28.27 10.99
CA THR A 260 -2.03 29.47 10.39
C THR A 260 -0.79 29.84 11.20
N GLU A 261 0.28 30.18 10.52
CA GLU A 261 1.54 30.58 11.12
C GLU A 261 1.98 31.90 10.49
N ASP A 262 2.48 32.82 11.33
CA ASP A 262 2.94 34.15 10.88
C ASP A 262 4.27 34.08 10.13
N SER A 263 5.04 33.03 10.34
CA SER A 263 6.33 32.84 9.68
C SER A 263 6.63 31.35 9.48
N LEU A 264 6.63 30.92 8.25
CA LEU A 264 7.05 29.58 7.83
C LEU A 264 8.36 29.71 7.06
N LEU A 265 9.22 28.71 7.19
CA LEU A 265 10.39 28.52 6.34
C LEU A 265 10.16 27.31 5.43
N VAL A 266 10.09 27.55 4.14
CA VAL A 266 10.03 26.52 3.09
C VAL A 266 11.42 26.45 2.46
N PRO A 267 12.11 25.30 2.54
CA PRO A 267 13.50 25.19 2.09
C PRO A 267 13.62 25.33 0.56
N ALA A 268 14.85 25.53 0.10
CA ALA A 268 15.18 25.47 -1.32
C ALA A 268 15.10 24.04 -1.84
N ASP A 269 14.81 23.88 -3.14
CA ASP A 269 15.02 22.62 -3.85
C ASP A 269 16.50 22.56 -4.31
N ALA A 270 17.26 21.74 -3.62
CA ALA A 270 18.68 21.54 -3.92
C ALA A 270 18.91 20.72 -5.20
N THR A 271 17.87 20.15 -5.81
CA THR A 271 17.99 19.26 -6.98
C THR A 271 17.82 19.97 -8.31
N ILE A 272 17.42 21.25 -8.30
CA ILE A 272 17.24 22.04 -9.51
C ILE A 272 18.60 22.27 -10.19
N ALA A 273 18.85 21.53 -11.28
CA ALA A 273 20.03 21.67 -12.10
C ALA A 273 19.66 21.57 -13.59
N LEU A 274 20.06 22.56 -14.37
CA LEU A 274 19.96 22.52 -15.83
C LEU A 274 21.07 21.64 -16.39
N ARG A 275 20.74 20.49 -16.97
CA ARG A 275 21.73 19.56 -17.56
C ARG A 275 21.99 19.84 -19.06
N TYR A 276 20.95 20.19 -19.79
CA TYR A 276 20.99 20.31 -21.24
C TYR A 276 20.52 21.68 -21.78
N ALA A 277 19.64 22.37 -21.02
CA ALA A 277 19.14 23.68 -21.42
C ALA A 277 20.25 24.75 -21.34
N LYS A 278 20.38 25.54 -22.38
CA LYS A 278 21.33 26.67 -22.48
C LYS A 278 20.56 27.93 -22.79
N VAL A 279 21.06 29.06 -22.30
CA VAL A 279 20.50 30.37 -22.64
C VAL A 279 20.68 30.58 -24.14
N ARG A 280 19.61 30.98 -24.84
CA ARG A 280 19.69 31.38 -26.25
C ARG A 280 20.39 32.72 -26.32
N THR A 281 21.65 32.72 -26.77
CA THR A 281 22.34 33.94 -27.17
C THR A 281 21.66 34.50 -28.42
N ARG A 282 21.22 35.76 -28.39
CA ARG A 282 20.67 36.49 -29.53
C ARG A 282 21.83 36.98 -30.40
#